data_3fecc09799662aad3bdd4d4c71b0c72b
#
_entry.id   3fecc09799662aad3bdd4d4c71b0c72b
#
_cell.length_a   1.000
_cell.length_b   1.000
_cell.length_c   1.000
_cell.angle_alpha   90.00
_cell.angle_beta   90.00
_cell.angle_gamma   90.00
#
_symmetry.space_group_name_H-M   'P 1'
#
loop_
_entity.id
_entity.type
_entity.pdbx_description
1 polymer ?
#
loop_
_entity_poly.entity_id
_entity_poly.type
_entity_poly.pdbx_seq_one_letter_code
_entity_poly.pdbx_strand_id
1 'polypeptide(L)'
;MKILPVAVFALLFSAAAFAATAQKPKLVVTTLDGQTFDLSKHGGKWVIVNYWATWCSPCLKELPDISAFVAAHKTTVAAIGLDFEDGDKADIEKFLEKHPLSYPVAQVDTENPPKDFDTPKGLPNTYVIAPNGHVAKTFLGPVTTRDLAAAIAGD
;
A
#
# COMPACT_ATOMS: atom_id res chain seq x y z
N MET A 1 -37.86 52.00 37.02
CA MET A 1 -37.76 50.60 36.66
C MET A 1 -36.76 50.52 35.47
N LYS A 2 -35.49 50.23 35.76
CA LYS A 2 -34.41 50.27 34.75
C LYS A 2 -34.21 48.86 34.19
N ILE A 3 -34.48 48.70 32.91
CA ILE A 3 -34.30 47.44 32.20
C ILE A 3 -32.83 47.41 31.65
N LEU A 4 -31.98 46.52 32.16
CA LEU A 4 -30.65 46.26 31.61
C LEU A 4 -30.79 45.35 30.38
N PRO A 5 -30.05 45.63 29.29
CA PRO A 5 -29.98 44.69 28.16
C PRO A 5 -29.01 43.55 28.46
N VAL A 6 -29.50 42.31 28.33
CA VAL A 6 -28.69 41.11 28.39
C VAL A 6 -27.96 40.95 27.05
N ALA A 7 -26.63 41.15 27.08
CA ALA A 7 -25.79 40.85 25.94
C ALA A 7 -25.60 39.34 25.77
N VAL A 8 -26.21 38.77 24.74
CA VAL A 8 -25.99 37.40 24.33
C VAL A 8 -24.65 37.32 23.59
N PHE A 9 -23.64 36.77 24.26
CA PHE A 9 -22.33 36.51 23.65
C PHE A 9 -22.43 35.20 22.88
N ALA A 10 -22.57 35.29 21.56
CA ALA A 10 -22.54 34.13 20.68
C ALA A 10 -21.09 33.62 20.55
N LEU A 11 -20.78 32.53 21.25
CA LEU A 11 -19.52 31.79 21.09
C LEU A 11 -19.52 31.07 19.72
N LEU A 12 -18.83 31.67 18.73
CA LEU A 12 -18.53 31.01 17.47
C LEU A 12 -17.49 29.89 17.74
N PHE A 13 -17.98 28.67 17.86
CA PHE A 13 -17.13 27.48 17.89
C PHE A 13 -16.58 27.26 16.47
N SER A 14 -15.37 27.77 16.21
CA SER A 14 -14.63 27.47 14.97
C SER A 14 -14.19 26.01 15.03
N ALA A 15 -14.94 25.12 14.38
CA ALA A 15 -14.51 23.75 14.15
C ALA A 15 -13.31 23.77 13.20
N ALA A 16 -12.10 23.77 13.75
CA ALA A 16 -10.91 23.49 12.98
C ALA A 16 -10.99 22.03 12.50
N ALA A 17 -11.38 21.83 11.24
CA ALA A 17 -11.27 20.55 10.59
C ALA A 17 -9.77 20.20 10.54
N PHE A 18 -9.33 19.29 11.39
CA PHE A 18 -8.05 18.61 11.24
C PHE A 18 -8.16 17.76 9.95
N ALA A 19 -7.77 18.33 8.84
CA ALA A 19 -7.45 17.56 7.66
C ALA A 19 -6.26 16.68 8.05
N ALA A 20 -6.51 15.40 8.33
CA ALA A 20 -5.46 14.41 8.43
C ALA A 20 -4.69 14.49 7.11
N THR A 21 -3.45 14.99 7.15
CA THR A 21 -2.57 15.02 5.99
C THR A 21 -2.35 13.57 5.58
N ALA A 22 -2.99 13.15 4.50
CA ALA A 22 -2.85 11.80 4.00
C ALA A 22 -1.36 11.50 3.79
N GLN A 23 -0.87 10.41 4.38
CA GLN A 23 0.53 10.05 4.39
C GLN A 23 1.00 9.77 2.96
N LYS A 24 2.14 10.38 2.57
CA LYS A 24 2.86 10.08 1.32
C LYS A 24 4.07 9.22 1.67
N PRO A 25 3.96 7.90 1.63
CA PRO A 25 5.06 7.03 1.99
C PRO A 25 6.18 7.10 0.94
N LYS A 26 7.41 6.91 1.40
CA LYS A 26 8.59 6.70 0.56
C LYS A 26 8.94 5.22 0.61
N LEU A 27 9.34 4.69 -0.52
CA LEU A 27 9.84 3.33 -0.64
C LEU A 27 10.93 3.29 -1.69
N VAL A 28 12.11 2.87 -1.29
CA VAL A 28 13.22 2.55 -2.20
C VAL A 28 13.76 1.20 -1.74
N VAL A 29 13.65 0.19 -2.60
CA VAL A 29 14.10 -1.18 -2.31
C VAL A 29 14.84 -1.75 -3.50
N THR A 30 15.77 -2.68 -3.26
CA THR A 30 16.39 -3.47 -4.30
C THR A 30 15.56 -4.74 -4.52
N THR A 31 15.14 -4.95 -5.75
CA THR A 31 14.37 -6.12 -6.14
C THR A 31 15.24 -7.38 -6.26
N LEU A 32 14.65 -8.55 -6.31
CA LEU A 32 15.37 -9.81 -6.40
C LEU A 32 16.23 -9.89 -7.68
N ASP A 33 15.78 -9.28 -8.78
CA ASP A 33 16.55 -9.18 -10.04
C ASP A 33 17.64 -8.09 -10.01
N GLY A 34 17.88 -7.45 -8.87
CA GLY A 34 18.93 -6.45 -8.65
C GLY A 34 18.58 -5.04 -9.12
N GLN A 35 17.34 -4.79 -9.57
CA GLN A 35 16.90 -3.45 -9.93
C GLN A 35 16.49 -2.64 -8.69
N THR A 36 16.39 -1.32 -8.85
CA THR A 36 15.86 -0.45 -7.80
C THR A 36 14.42 -0.11 -8.10
N PHE A 37 13.52 -0.46 -7.18
CA PHE A 37 12.16 0.07 -7.18
C PHE A 37 12.14 1.32 -6.29
N ASP A 38 11.73 2.45 -6.87
CA ASP A 38 11.59 3.73 -6.17
C ASP A 38 10.18 4.25 -6.39
N LEU A 39 9.37 4.26 -5.32
CA LEU A 39 7.97 4.67 -5.36
C LEU A 39 7.80 6.08 -5.95
N SER A 40 8.74 6.99 -5.69
CA SER A 40 8.69 8.37 -6.19
C SER A 40 8.73 8.48 -7.72
N LYS A 41 9.26 7.45 -8.40
CA LYS A 41 9.34 7.38 -9.87
C LYS A 41 8.05 6.88 -10.53
N HIS A 42 7.06 6.51 -9.73
CA HIS A 42 5.76 6.01 -10.20
C HIS A 42 4.64 7.06 -10.06
N GLY A 43 4.98 8.33 -9.85
CA GLY A 43 4.00 9.43 -9.82
C GLY A 43 3.12 9.45 -11.07
N GLY A 44 1.83 9.73 -10.89
CA GLY A 44 0.82 9.65 -11.96
C GLY A 44 0.25 8.26 -12.22
N LYS A 45 0.76 7.21 -11.55
CA LYS A 45 0.20 5.86 -11.56
C LYS A 45 -0.30 5.48 -10.19
N TRP A 46 -1.26 4.56 -10.16
CA TRP A 46 -1.56 3.79 -8.97
C TRP A 46 -0.43 2.83 -8.65
N VAL A 47 -0.09 2.66 -7.39
CA VAL A 47 0.94 1.71 -6.99
C VAL A 47 0.39 0.77 -5.92
N ILE A 48 0.52 -0.52 -6.15
CA ILE A 48 0.19 -1.57 -5.19
C ILE A 48 1.48 -1.99 -4.48
N VAL A 49 1.51 -1.85 -3.16
CA VAL A 49 2.59 -2.35 -2.29
C VAL A 49 2.01 -3.49 -1.47
N ASN A 50 2.45 -4.72 -1.75
CA ASN A 50 1.88 -5.93 -1.16
C ASN A 50 2.92 -6.65 -0.32
N TYR A 51 2.69 -6.72 1.00
CA TYR A 51 3.47 -7.56 1.92
C TYR A 51 2.94 -8.97 1.92
N TRP A 52 3.81 -9.93 1.68
CA TRP A 52 3.49 -11.35 1.55
C TRP A 52 4.66 -12.23 2.01
N ALA A 53 4.48 -13.55 2.02
CA ALA A 53 5.55 -14.50 2.28
C ALA A 53 5.26 -15.84 1.57
N THR A 54 6.29 -16.63 1.29
CA THR A 54 6.16 -17.92 0.59
C THR A 54 5.37 -18.95 1.37
N TRP A 55 5.42 -18.91 2.70
CA TRP A 55 4.70 -19.80 3.62
C TRP A 55 3.27 -19.35 3.93
N CYS A 56 2.88 -18.15 3.49
CA CYS A 56 1.59 -17.55 3.80
C CYS A 56 0.51 -18.03 2.83
N SER A 57 -0.27 -19.04 3.21
CA SER A 57 -1.31 -19.61 2.35
C SER A 57 -2.35 -18.61 1.82
N PRO A 58 -2.90 -17.64 2.59
CA PRO A 58 -3.79 -16.63 2.04
C PRO A 58 -3.07 -15.68 1.06
N CYS A 59 -1.77 -15.40 1.27
CA CYS A 59 -0.98 -14.60 0.33
C CYS A 59 -0.90 -15.28 -1.03
N LEU A 60 -0.59 -16.59 -1.06
CA LEU A 60 -0.46 -17.34 -2.29
C LEU A 60 -1.76 -17.39 -3.11
N LYS A 61 -2.91 -17.23 -2.45
CA LYS A 61 -4.21 -17.17 -3.14
C LYS A 61 -4.45 -15.84 -3.83
N GLU A 62 -3.93 -14.73 -3.30
CA GLU A 62 -4.12 -13.40 -3.89
C GLU A 62 -3.10 -13.03 -4.96
N LEU A 63 -1.87 -13.58 -4.90
CA LEU A 63 -0.80 -13.24 -5.85
C LEU A 63 -1.22 -13.33 -7.32
N PRO A 64 -1.96 -14.38 -7.78
CA PRO A 64 -2.45 -14.43 -9.15
C PRO A 64 -3.41 -13.30 -9.50
N ASP A 65 -4.29 -12.89 -8.57
CA ASP A 65 -5.25 -11.81 -8.77
C ASP A 65 -4.55 -10.46 -8.90
N ILE A 66 -3.58 -10.17 -8.01
CA ILE A 66 -2.76 -8.95 -8.10
C ILE A 66 -1.98 -8.95 -9.42
N SER A 67 -1.34 -10.09 -9.76
CA SER A 67 -0.55 -10.22 -10.99
C SER A 67 -1.39 -9.99 -12.24
N ALA A 68 -2.57 -10.58 -12.32
CA ALA A 68 -3.50 -10.39 -13.43
C ALA A 68 -3.99 -8.92 -13.52
N PHE A 69 -4.29 -8.31 -12.38
CA PHE A 69 -4.73 -6.92 -12.33
C PHE A 69 -3.64 -5.96 -12.82
N VAL A 70 -2.40 -6.13 -12.36
CA VAL A 70 -1.26 -5.31 -12.78
C VAL A 70 -0.97 -5.48 -14.27
N ALA A 71 -0.98 -6.72 -14.77
CA ALA A 71 -0.78 -7.01 -16.19
C ALA A 71 -1.82 -6.36 -17.09
N ALA A 72 -3.10 -6.37 -16.66
CA ALA A 72 -4.19 -5.73 -17.39
C ALA A 72 -4.12 -4.20 -17.38
N HIS A 73 -3.49 -3.60 -16.37
CA HIS A 73 -3.45 -2.14 -16.15
C HIS A 73 -2.03 -1.57 -16.19
N LYS A 74 -1.07 -2.22 -16.86
CA LYS A 74 0.36 -1.86 -16.85
C LYS A 74 0.71 -0.42 -17.20
N THR A 75 -0.17 0.29 -17.89
CA THR A 75 0.02 1.71 -18.24
C THR A 75 -0.34 2.65 -17.09
N THR A 76 -1.26 2.26 -16.23
CA THR A 76 -1.83 3.09 -15.15
C THR A 76 -1.56 2.55 -13.75
N VAL A 77 -1.14 1.29 -13.63
CA VAL A 77 -0.85 0.62 -12.36
C VAL A 77 0.58 0.07 -12.40
N ALA A 78 1.32 0.30 -11.31
CA ALA A 78 2.56 -0.38 -10.98
C ALA A 78 2.37 -1.18 -9.67
N ALA A 79 3.24 -2.14 -9.41
CA ALA A 79 3.22 -2.87 -8.14
C ALA A 79 4.62 -3.29 -7.71
N ILE A 80 4.76 -3.56 -6.43
CA ILE A 80 5.91 -4.20 -5.80
C ILE A 80 5.42 -5.20 -4.75
N GLY A 81 5.93 -6.42 -4.81
CA GLY A 81 5.79 -7.41 -3.75
C GLY A 81 6.93 -7.23 -2.75
N LEU A 82 6.59 -7.05 -1.49
CA LEU A 82 7.55 -7.03 -0.40
C LEU A 82 7.48 -8.37 0.32
N ASP A 83 8.44 -9.24 0.03
CA ASP A 83 8.55 -10.51 0.70
C ASP A 83 9.03 -10.28 2.13
N PHE A 84 8.15 -10.56 3.09
CA PHE A 84 8.31 -10.28 4.51
C PHE A 84 8.55 -11.58 5.27
N GLU A 85 9.71 -12.20 4.98
CA GLU A 85 10.16 -13.40 5.67
C GLU A 85 11.69 -13.43 5.80
N ASP A 86 12.14 -14.06 6.87
CA ASP A 86 13.54 -14.39 7.04
C ASP A 86 13.83 -15.66 6.26
N GLY A 87 14.72 -15.59 5.30
CA GLY A 87 15.04 -16.74 4.46
C GLY A 87 16.13 -16.42 3.45
N ASP A 88 16.55 -17.46 2.73
CA ASP A 88 17.51 -17.29 1.65
C ASP A 88 16.79 -16.70 0.42
N LYS A 89 17.35 -15.64 -0.14
CA LYS A 89 16.89 -15.04 -1.39
C LYS A 89 16.71 -16.09 -2.50
N ALA A 90 17.60 -17.08 -2.58
CA ALA A 90 17.54 -18.13 -3.58
C ALA A 90 16.28 -19.00 -3.47
N ASP A 91 15.74 -19.21 -2.26
CA ASP A 91 14.51 -19.97 -2.07
C ASP A 91 13.29 -19.19 -2.56
N ILE A 92 13.28 -17.87 -2.34
CA ILE A 92 12.23 -16.98 -2.85
C ILE A 92 12.28 -16.93 -4.39
N GLU A 93 13.46 -16.79 -4.98
CA GLU A 93 13.65 -16.82 -6.44
C GLU A 93 13.14 -18.13 -7.04
N LYS A 94 13.49 -19.28 -6.45
CA LYS A 94 13.02 -20.60 -6.87
C LYS A 94 11.50 -20.78 -6.70
N PHE A 95 10.91 -20.14 -5.69
CA PHE A 95 9.46 -20.09 -5.54
C PHE A 95 8.82 -19.32 -6.69
N LEU A 96 9.35 -18.14 -7.02
CA LEU A 96 8.84 -17.28 -8.09
C LEU A 96 9.02 -17.87 -9.49
N GLU A 97 10.00 -18.75 -9.72
CA GLU A 97 10.11 -19.53 -10.97
C GLU A 97 8.86 -20.38 -11.21
N LYS A 98 8.26 -20.91 -10.13
CA LYS A 98 7.04 -21.73 -10.19
C LYS A 98 5.76 -20.89 -10.09
N HIS A 99 5.85 -19.70 -9.55
CA HIS A 99 4.75 -18.77 -9.32
C HIS A 99 5.10 -17.38 -9.91
N PRO A 100 5.25 -17.26 -11.24
CA PRO A 100 5.69 -16.02 -11.85
C PRO A 100 4.68 -14.88 -11.65
N LEU A 101 5.19 -13.70 -11.28
CA LEU A 101 4.40 -12.50 -11.09
C LEU A 101 4.69 -11.49 -12.21
N SER A 102 3.71 -10.66 -12.52
CA SER A 102 3.81 -9.59 -13.54
C SER A 102 4.46 -8.30 -13.00
N TYR A 103 4.92 -8.31 -11.76
CA TYR A 103 5.54 -7.18 -11.06
C TYR A 103 6.76 -7.64 -10.25
N PRO A 104 7.69 -6.72 -9.96
CA PRO A 104 8.91 -7.05 -9.22
C PRO A 104 8.64 -7.41 -7.76
N VAL A 105 9.56 -8.17 -7.18
CA VAL A 105 9.56 -8.55 -5.76
C VAL A 105 10.88 -8.10 -5.13
N ALA A 106 10.81 -7.60 -3.92
CA ALA A 106 11.96 -7.33 -3.06
C ALA A 106 11.80 -8.11 -1.74
N GLN A 107 12.86 -8.73 -1.27
CA GLN A 107 12.92 -9.22 0.10
C GLN A 107 13.19 -8.06 1.03
N VAL A 108 12.45 -7.94 2.12
CA VAL A 108 12.63 -6.89 3.12
C VAL A 108 12.96 -7.49 4.47
N ASP A 109 13.80 -6.77 5.21
CA ASP A 109 14.19 -7.14 6.57
C ASP A 109 12.97 -7.10 7.50
N THR A 110 12.65 -8.21 8.15
CA THR A 110 11.50 -8.35 9.04
C THR A 110 11.67 -7.60 10.35
N GLU A 111 12.92 -7.39 10.78
CA GLU A 111 13.26 -6.64 12.00
C GLU A 111 13.34 -5.12 11.74
N ASN A 112 13.62 -4.72 10.48
CA ASN A 112 13.76 -3.32 10.10
C ASN A 112 13.06 -3.03 8.75
N PRO A 113 11.73 -3.22 8.67
CA PRO A 113 10.97 -3.02 7.44
C PRO A 113 10.95 -1.55 7.00
N PRO A 114 10.50 -1.26 5.77
CA PRO A 114 10.35 0.09 5.27
C PRO A 114 9.54 0.99 6.22
N LYS A 115 10.16 2.08 6.70
CA LYS A 115 9.68 2.88 7.86
C LYS A 115 8.40 3.67 7.59
N ASP A 116 8.11 3.99 6.33
CA ASP A 116 6.93 4.78 5.97
C ASP A 116 5.67 3.91 5.80
N PHE A 117 5.81 2.60 6.00
CA PHE A 117 4.73 1.63 6.06
C PHE A 117 4.67 1.03 7.46
N ASP A 118 3.49 0.84 7.98
CA ASP A 118 3.33 0.13 9.26
C ASP A 118 3.90 -1.28 9.13
N THR A 119 4.62 -1.73 10.15
CA THR A 119 5.03 -3.14 10.22
C THR A 119 3.79 -4.03 10.12
N PRO A 120 3.75 -4.99 9.20
CA PRO A 120 2.57 -5.82 9.00
C PRO A 120 2.15 -6.53 10.28
N LYS A 121 0.90 -6.32 10.73
CA LYS A 121 0.29 -7.03 11.88
C LYS A 121 -0.16 -8.44 11.50
N GLY A 122 -0.12 -8.76 10.23
CA GLY A 122 -0.48 -10.04 9.62
C GLY A 122 -0.29 -9.96 8.11
N LEU A 123 -0.23 -11.11 7.48
CA LEU A 123 -0.08 -11.24 6.03
C LEU A 123 -1.32 -11.92 5.42
N PRO A 124 -1.68 -11.53 4.20
CA PRO A 124 -1.11 -10.44 3.42
C PRO A 124 -1.55 -9.07 3.92
N ASN A 125 -0.76 -8.02 3.60
CA ASN A 125 -1.11 -6.63 3.87
C ASN A 125 -0.80 -5.78 2.64
N THR A 126 -1.82 -5.11 2.08
CA THR A 126 -1.70 -4.43 0.80
C THR A 126 -2.05 -2.95 0.93
N TYR A 127 -1.16 -2.10 0.47
CA TYR A 127 -1.38 -0.66 0.34
C TYR A 127 -1.64 -0.31 -1.12
N VAL A 128 -2.66 0.49 -1.37
CA VAL A 128 -2.95 1.09 -2.67
C VAL A 128 -2.61 2.57 -2.59
N ILE A 129 -1.62 2.98 -3.36
CA ILE A 129 -1.13 4.36 -3.41
C ILE A 129 -1.72 5.04 -4.63
N ALA A 130 -2.37 6.17 -4.43
CA ALA A 130 -2.97 6.97 -5.50
C ALA A 130 -1.91 7.67 -6.36
N PRO A 131 -2.25 8.12 -7.58
CA PRO A 131 -1.33 8.82 -8.48
C PRO A 131 -0.69 10.09 -7.90
N ASN A 132 -1.34 10.71 -6.91
CA ASN A 132 -0.82 11.86 -6.17
C ASN A 132 0.18 11.46 -5.06
N GLY A 133 0.45 10.16 -4.87
CA GLY A 133 1.40 9.60 -3.91
C GLY A 133 0.83 9.34 -2.51
N HIS A 134 -0.45 9.61 -2.25
CA HIS A 134 -1.06 9.30 -0.96
C HIS A 134 -1.56 7.86 -0.88
N VAL A 135 -1.60 7.30 0.33
CA VAL A 135 -2.26 6.02 0.59
C VAL A 135 -3.77 6.22 0.44
N ALA A 136 -4.36 5.62 -0.59
CA ALA A 136 -5.80 5.66 -0.83
C ALA A 136 -6.52 4.56 -0.04
N LYS A 137 -5.92 3.36 0.04
CA LYS A 137 -6.52 2.21 0.71
C LYS A 137 -5.45 1.29 1.31
N THR A 138 -5.80 0.66 2.43
CA THR A 138 -5.02 -0.43 3.04
C THR A 138 -5.94 -1.62 3.25
N PHE A 139 -5.45 -2.80 2.92
CA PHE A 139 -6.13 -4.07 3.14
C PHE A 139 -5.28 -4.95 4.05
N LEU A 140 -5.88 -5.47 5.11
CA LEU A 140 -5.32 -6.55 5.92
C LEU A 140 -6.10 -7.83 5.58
N GLY A 141 -5.40 -8.82 5.04
CA GLY A 141 -5.99 -10.02 4.46
C GLY A 141 -5.99 -9.99 2.93
N PRO A 142 -6.37 -11.11 2.30
CA PRO A 142 -6.27 -11.27 0.85
C PRO A 142 -7.19 -10.33 0.09
N VAL A 143 -6.69 -9.84 -1.06
CA VAL A 143 -7.41 -8.98 -1.99
C VAL A 143 -7.72 -9.73 -3.29
N THR A 144 -8.80 -9.31 -3.96
CA THR A 144 -9.17 -9.79 -5.28
C THR A 144 -9.01 -8.68 -6.33
N THR A 145 -9.06 -9.03 -7.60
CA THR A 145 -9.11 -8.06 -8.71
C THR A 145 -10.26 -7.05 -8.54
N ARG A 146 -11.39 -7.49 -7.97
CA ARG A 146 -12.54 -6.61 -7.68
C ARG A 146 -12.22 -5.58 -6.60
N ASP A 147 -11.55 -6.00 -5.54
CA ASP A 147 -11.17 -5.11 -4.44
C ASP A 147 -10.19 -4.04 -4.92
N LEU A 148 -9.22 -4.43 -5.74
CA LEU A 148 -8.25 -3.51 -6.34
C LEU A 148 -8.94 -2.54 -7.31
N ALA A 149 -9.85 -3.03 -8.17
CA ALA A 149 -10.62 -2.18 -9.07
C ALA A 149 -11.49 -1.17 -8.31
N ALA A 150 -12.14 -1.60 -7.22
CA ALA A 150 -12.92 -0.70 -6.38
C ALA A 150 -12.04 0.36 -5.69
N ALA A 151 -10.84 -0.02 -5.23
CA ALA A 151 -9.93 0.91 -4.60
C ALA A 151 -9.44 2.02 -5.53
N ILE A 152 -9.19 1.72 -6.81
CA ILE A 152 -8.75 2.72 -7.78
C ILE A 152 -9.90 3.53 -8.41
N ALA A 153 -11.14 3.06 -8.32
CA ALA A 153 -12.31 3.77 -8.84
C ALA A 153 -12.95 4.73 -7.84
N GLY A 154 -12.62 4.60 -6.56
CA GLY A 154 -13.25 5.34 -5.46
C GLY A 154 -12.50 6.61 -5.02
N ASP A 155 -11.44 7.00 -5.74
CA ASP A 155 -10.61 8.18 -5.40
C ASP A 155 -10.89 9.36 -6.36
#